data_d84b6bebbd1c3c3cce06a69622bde4b4
#
_entry.id   d84b6bebbd1c3c3cce06a69622bde4b4
#
_cell.length_a   1.000
_cell.length_b   1.000
_cell.length_c   1.000
_cell.angle_alpha   90.00
_cell.angle_beta   90.00
_cell.angle_gamma   90.00
#
_symmetry.space_group_name_H-M   'P 1'
#
loop_
_entity.id
_entity.type
_entity.pdbx_description
1 polymer ?
#
loop_
_entity_poly.entity_id
_entity_poly.type
_entity_poly.pdbx_seq_one_letter_code
_entity_poly.pdbx_strand_id
1 'polypeptide(L)'
;GESYSNFNKGLLYSWPRSWKGIEASSYEQADGTMTEWGNYPFQYINANTMWSFYNNNTTLDRDKAYGSIRLTYDITDWLTLAGKAALDFSLDQYETRNKATTTDGMTGGYYKQNLSRDYTLDADFLLTAHKDYIFGSLINARLSFGGERYYRNMYGMWASTGEWAFPDLYTFYNYLSGGSNPITTNMLPGE
;
A
#
# COMPACT_ATOMS: atom_id res chain seq x y z
N GLY A 1 1.75 6.74 3.46
CA GLY A 1 2.87 6.87 4.38
C GLY A 1 3.70 8.14 4.21
N GLU A 2 3.84 8.66 3.00
CA GLU A 2 4.69 9.84 2.74
C GLU A 2 4.09 11.15 3.26
N SER A 3 2.78 11.29 3.26
CA SER A 3 2.09 12.49 3.73
C SER A 3 2.31 12.75 5.22
N TYR A 4 2.31 11.72 6.05
CA TYR A 4 2.54 11.87 7.50
C TYR A 4 3.98 12.25 7.85
N SER A 5 4.97 11.75 7.10
CA SER A 5 6.37 12.07 7.36
C SER A 5 6.69 13.53 7.04
N ASN A 6 6.08 14.09 6.01
CA ASN A 6 6.27 15.49 5.62
C ASN A 6 5.53 16.44 6.56
N PHE A 7 4.33 16.08 7.02
CA PHE A 7 3.60 16.82 8.03
C PHE A 7 4.37 16.91 9.35
N ASN A 8 4.85 15.80 9.87
CA ASN A 8 5.63 15.78 11.11
C ASN A 8 6.95 16.53 11.00
N LYS A 9 7.65 16.41 9.88
CA LYS A 9 8.88 17.17 9.63
C LYS A 9 8.60 18.66 9.54
N GLY A 10 7.58 19.08 8.79
CA GLY A 10 7.17 20.46 8.67
C GLY A 10 6.83 21.08 10.02
N LEU A 11 6.01 20.43 10.82
CA LEU A 11 5.59 20.93 12.13
C LEU A 11 6.67 20.90 13.19
N LEU A 12 7.50 19.86 13.26
CA LEU A 12 8.44 19.67 14.35
C LEU A 12 9.79 20.36 14.15
N TYR A 13 10.27 20.44 12.92
CA TYR A 13 11.64 20.84 12.64
C TYR A 13 11.77 22.20 11.94
N SER A 14 10.72 22.67 11.29
CA SER A 14 10.80 23.85 10.43
C SER A 14 10.22 25.11 11.04
N TRP A 15 9.59 25.01 12.20
CA TRP A 15 8.91 26.13 12.84
C TRP A 15 9.72 26.70 14.00
N PRO A 16 9.93 28.03 14.02
CA PRO A 16 10.54 28.68 15.16
C PRO A 16 9.66 28.51 16.40
N ARG A 17 10.25 28.17 17.54
CA ARG A 17 9.54 28.03 18.82
C ARG A 17 8.80 29.29 19.29
N SER A 18 9.20 30.44 18.74
CA SER A 18 8.57 31.74 19.02
C SER A 18 7.29 31.97 18.24
N TRP A 19 6.99 31.12 17.26
CA TRP A 19 5.83 31.31 16.42
C TRP A 19 4.57 30.69 17.06
N LYS A 20 3.61 31.56 17.42
CA LYS A 20 2.37 31.16 18.09
C LYS A 20 1.21 30.87 17.14
N GLY A 21 1.45 30.87 15.83
CA GLY A 21 0.42 31.05 14.83
C GLY A 21 -0.03 29.81 14.09
N ILE A 22 0.12 28.57 14.62
CA ILE A 22 -0.59 27.42 14.05
C ILE A 22 -2.00 27.38 14.64
N GLU A 23 -2.81 28.33 14.30
CA GLU A 23 -4.24 28.19 14.51
C GLU A 23 -4.79 27.34 13.35
N ALA A 24 -5.38 26.20 13.69
CA ALA A 24 -6.00 25.30 12.71
C ALA A 24 -7.07 26.00 11.85
N SER A 25 -7.60 27.12 12.35
CA SER A 25 -8.58 27.95 11.64
C SER A 25 -8.02 28.85 10.54
N SER A 26 -6.70 29.03 10.44
CA SER A 26 -6.07 29.96 9.49
C SER A 26 -5.37 29.30 8.31
N TYR A 27 -5.61 28.02 8.04
CA TYR A 27 -4.96 27.32 6.94
C TYR A 27 -5.57 27.59 5.56
N GLU A 28 -6.81 28.09 5.52
CA GLU A 28 -7.60 28.32 4.32
C GLU A 28 -8.11 29.76 4.28
N GLN A 29 -8.05 30.39 3.13
CA GLN A 29 -8.63 31.72 2.89
C GLN A 29 -10.14 31.61 2.65
N ALA A 30 -10.85 32.73 2.69
CA ALA A 30 -12.30 32.78 2.50
C ALA A 30 -12.76 32.29 1.11
N ASP A 31 -11.86 32.31 0.12
CA ASP A 31 -12.09 31.82 -1.23
C ASP A 31 -11.78 30.32 -1.41
N GLY A 32 -11.40 29.64 -0.34
CA GLY A 32 -11.03 28.22 -0.37
C GLY A 32 -9.61 27.94 -0.82
N THR A 33 -8.77 28.97 -1.01
CA THR A 33 -7.36 28.81 -1.35
C THR A 33 -6.48 28.63 -0.11
N MET A 34 -5.28 28.13 -0.31
CA MET A 34 -4.32 27.92 0.75
C MET A 34 -3.84 29.27 1.31
N THR A 35 -3.85 29.42 2.64
CA THR A 35 -3.19 30.55 3.28
C THR A 35 -1.68 30.36 3.22
N GLU A 36 -0.98 31.27 2.56
CA GLU A 36 0.48 31.29 2.56
C GLU A 36 0.98 31.79 3.91
N TRP A 37 1.86 31.00 4.53
CA TRP A 37 2.39 31.36 5.84
C TRP A 37 3.64 32.24 5.77
N GLY A 38 3.76 33.04 4.73
CA GLY A 38 4.77 34.09 4.57
C GLY A 38 6.17 33.59 4.26
N ASN A 39 6.98 34.46 3.71
CA ASN A 39 8.41 34.26 3.45
C ASN A 39 9.20 34.18 4.76
N TYR A 40 9.23 33.04 5.42
CA TYR A 40 10.17 32.83 6.52
C TYR A 40 11.56 32.51 5.96
N PRO A 41 12.66 32.78 6.70
CA PRO A 41 14.03 32.71 6.18
C PRO A 41 14.49 31.34 5.74
N PHE A 42 13.67 30.31 5.86
CA PHE A 42 13.92 28.97 5.37
C PHE A 42 13.04 28.69 4.15
N GLN A 43 13.55 29.03 2.99
CA GLN A 43 12.90 28.98 1.66
C GLN A 43 12.27 27.65 1.22
N TYR A 44 12.20 26.65 2.07
CA TYR A 44 11.74 25.30 1.70
C TYR A 44 10.35 24.92 2.26
N ILE A 45 9.63 25.88 2.90
CA ILE A 45 8.34 25.58 3.51
C ILE A 45 7.30 26.62 3.08
N ASN A 46 7.04 26.66 1.79
CA ASN A 46 5.95 27.49 1.27
C ASN A 46 4.59 26.78 1.41
N ALA A 47 4.59 25.46 1.62
CA ALA A 47 3.36 24.71 1.76
C ALA A 47 2.82 24.80 3.20
N ASN A 48 1.61 25.27 3.34
CA ASN A 48 0.89 25.21 4.60
C ASN A 48 0.58 23.75 4.94
N THR A 49 1.30 23.23 5.92
CA THR A 49 1.17 21.81 6.33
C THR A 49 -0.23 21.47 6.84
N MET A 50 -0.93 22.44 7.45
CA MET A 50 -2.33 22.23 7.87
C MET A 50 -3.27 22.16 6.66
N TRP A 51 -3.05 22.98 5.63
CA TRP A 51 -3.77 22.85 4.38
C TRP A 51 -3.61 21.45 3.78
N SER A 52 -2.37 20.99 3.65
CA SER A 52 -2.09 19.67 3.10
C SER A 52 -2.71 18.54 3.95
N PHE A 53 -2.75 18.72 5.26
CA PHE A 53 -3.37 17.74 6.16
C PHE A 53 -4.89 17.63 5.94
N TYR A 54 -5.58 18.74 5.75
CA TYR A 54 -7.03 18.74 5.59
C TYR A 54 -7.49 18.51 4.14
N ASN A 55 -6.69 18.90 3.15
CA ASN A 55 -7.09 18.93 1.75
C ASN A 55 -6.41 17.85 0.88
N ASN A 56 -5.30 17.27 1.34
CA ASN A 56 -4.61 16.21 0.62
C ASN A 56 -4.95 14.87 1.27
N ASN A 57 -5.89 14.15 0.68
CA ASN A 57 -6.40 12.91 1.25
C ASN A 57 -5.93 11.69 0.45
N THR A 58 -5.43 10.70 1.16
CA THR A 58 -5.15 9.38 0.60
C THR A 58 -5.97 8.35 1.35
N THR A 59 -6.85 7.68 0.64
CA THR A 59 -7.64 6.56 1.16
C THR A 59 -7.04 5.24 0.69
N LEU A 60 -7.16 4.23 1.53
CA LEU A 60 -6.81 2.86 1.22
C LEU A 60 -8.02 1.98 1.48
N ASP A 61 -8.53 1.38 0.41
CA ASP A 61 -9.47 0.28 0.48
C ASP A 61 -8.71 -1.03 0.28
N ARG A 62 -8.88 -1.94 1.22
CA ARG A 62 -8.18 -3.22 1.22
C ARG A 62 -9.14 -4.37 1.40
N ASP A 63 -9.20 -5.22 0.38
CA ASP A 63 -9.84 -6.52 0.45
C ASP A 63 -8.80 -7.58 0.69
N LYS A 64 -8.95 -8.36 1.76
CA LYS A 64 -8.03 -9.44 2.10
C LYS A 64 -8.80 -10.72 2.39
N ALA A 65 -8.37 -11.81 1.75
CA ALA A 65 -8.86 -13.14 2.00
C ALA A 65 -7.69 -14.10 2.22
N TYR A 66 -7.73 -14.88 3.26
CA TYR A 66 -6.72 -15.91 3.53
C TYR A 66 -7.36 -17.14 4.16
N GLY A 67 -6.76 -18.27 3.91
CA GLY A 67 -7.22 -19.52 4.45
C GLY A 67 -6.26 -20.65 4.20
N SER A 68 -6.42 -21.73 4.92
CA SER A 68 -5.67 -22.94 4.69
C SER A 68 -6.51 -24.18 4.99
N ILE A 69 -6.23 -25.23 4.26
CA ILE A 69 -6.77 -26.57 4.48
C ILE A 69 -5.63 -27.55 4.68
N ARG A 70 -5.79 -28.42 5.65
CA ARG A 70 -4.87 -29.53 5.87
C ARG A 70 -5.67 -30.81 5.88
N LEU A 71 -5.18 -31.82 5.15
CA LEU A 71 -5.75 -33.13 5.08
C LEU A 71 -4.66 -34.12 5.49
N THR A 72 -5.03 -35.10 6.30
CA THR A 72 -4.17 -36.22 6.69
C THR A 72 -4.92 -37.50 6.41
N TYR A 73 -4.28 -38.43 5.73
CA TYR A 73 -4.85 -39.70 5.35
C TYR A 73 -3.88 -40.85 5.70
N ASP A 74 -4.33 -41.72 6.55
CA ASP A 74 -3.59 -42.93 6.90
C ASP A 74 -3.87 -44.00 5.84
N ILE A 75 -2.89 -44.21 4.95
CA ILE A 75 -2.97 -45.19 3.85
C ILE A 75 -2.93 -46.59 4.43
N THR A 76 -2.08 -46.78 5.43
CA THR A 76 -1.94 -48.01 6.23
C THR A 76 -1.54 -47.64 7.66
N ASP A 77 -1.50 -48.60 8.57
CA ASP A 77 -1.06 -48.40 9.95
C ASP A 77 0.37 -47.83 10.08
N TRP A 78 1.16 -47.96 9.04
CA TRP A 78 2.56 -47.53 9.04
C TRP A 78 2.86 -46.43 8.00
N LEU A 79 1.89 -46.03 7.18
CA LEU A 79 2.08 -45.05 6.08
C LEU A 79 0.99 -43.99 6.11
N THR A 80 1.40 -42.75 6.35
CA THR A 80 0.51 -41.60 6.42
C THR A 80 0.88 -40.57 5.34
N LEU A 81 -0.11 -40.04 4.64
CA LEU A 81 0.02 -38.91 3.73
C LEU A 81 -0.64 -37.68 4.35
N ALA A 82 0.09 -36.60 4.49
CA ALA A 82 -0.43 -35.31 4.86
C ALA A 82 -0.26 -34.32 3.71
N GLY A 83 -1.24 -33.44 3.51
CA GLY A 83 -1.19 -32.35 2.55
C GLY A 83 -1.75 -31.10 3.17
N LYS A 84 -1.19 -29.96 2.82
CA LYS A 84 -1.65 -28.64 3.20
C LYS A 84 -1.70 -27.76 1.97
N ALA A 85 -2.74 -26.96 1.87
CA ALA A 85 -2.80 -25.85 0.90
C ALA A 85 -3.22 -24.58 1.65
N ALA A 86 -2.52 -23.49 1.40
CA ALA A 86 -2.79 -22.16 1.98
C ALA A 86 -2.89 -21.12 0.87
N LEU A 87 -3.86 -20.23 1.01
CA LEU A 87 -4.11 -19.12 0.11
C LEU A 87 -4.03 -17.83 0.91
N ASP A 88 -3.31 -16.85 0.38
CA ASP A 88 -3.36 -15.46 0.81
C ASP A 88 -3.62 -14.57 -0.41
N PHE A 89 -4.65 -13.76 -0.34
CA PHE A 89 -5.04 -12.81 -1.38
C PHE A 89 -5.24 -11.44 -0.77
N SER A 90 -4.66 -10.42 -1.37
CA SER A 90 -4.97 -9.04 -1.06
C SER A 90 -5.15 -8.19 -2.31
N LEU A 91 -6.12 -7.30 -2.24
CA LEU A 91 -6.38 -6.26 -3.23
C LEU A 91 -6.36 -4.93 -2.51
N ASP A 92 -5.35 -4.11 -2.80
CA ASP A 92 -5.16 -2.79 -2.21
C ASP A 92 -5.46 -1.73 -3.27
N GLN A 93 -6.39 -0.86 -2.97
CA GLN A 93 -6.72 0.30 -3.80
C GLN A 93 -6.42 1.58 -3.02
N TYR A 94 -5.40 2.30 -3.46
CA TYR A 94 -5.07 3.62 -2.96
C TYR A 94 -5.67 4.67 -3.88
N GLU A 95 -6.32 5.64 -3.29
CA GLU A 95 -6.84 6.81 -3.97
C GLU A 95 -6.27 8.06 -3.31
N THR A 96 -5.57 8.88 -4.08
CA THR A 96 -4.98 10.13 -3.62
C THR A 96 -5.66 11.30 -4.31
N ARG A 97 -6.17 12.21 -3.52
CA ARG A 97 -6.82 13.45 -3.93
C ARG A 97 -6.06 14.61 -3.33
N ASN A 98 -5.36 15.37 -4.15
CA ASN A 98 -4.67 16.57 -3.71
C ASN A 98 -5.36 17.79 -4.30
N LYS A 99 -5.82 18.68 -3.44
CA LYS A 99 -6.47 19.93 -3.84
C LYS A 99 -5.45 20.90 -4.47
N ALA A 100 -5.91 21.72 -5.38
CA ALA A 100 -5.08 22.76 -5.98
C ALA A 100 -4.48 23.70 -4.92
N THR A 101 -3.20 24.01 -5.05
CA THR A 101 -2.49 24.98 -4.21
C THR A 101 -1.82 26.01 -5.08
N THR A 102 -1.50 27.18 -4.53
CA THR A 102 -0.79 28.22 -5.23
C THR A 102 0.73 28.10 -5.15
N THR A 103 1.23 27.11 -4.39
CA THR A 103 2.65 26.93 -4.10
C THR A 103 3.10 25.48 -4.38
N ASP A 104 4.39 25.32 -4.66
CA ASP A 104 5.10 24.03 -4.78
C ASP A 104 4.88 23.21 -6.06
N GLY A 105 4.89 23.84 -7.23
CA GLY A 105 5.04 23.09 -8.49
C GLY A 105 3.88 22.14 -8.86
N MET A 106 2.85 22.07 -8.01
CA MET A 106 1.61 21.35 -8.23
C MET A 106 0.40 22.25 -7.98
N THR A 107 0.44 23.42 -8.57
CA THR A 107 -0.58 24.46 -8.40
C THR A 107 -1.98 24.01 -8.79
N GLY A 108 -2.08 23.07 -9.72
CA GLY A 108 -3.36 22.56 -10.22
C GLY A 108 -3.98 21.42 -9.42
N GLY A 109 -3.31 20.91 -8.37
CA GLY A 109 -3.75 19.68 -7.70
C GLY A 109 -3.57 18.43 -8.57
N TYR A 110 -3.90 17.25 -8.06
CA TYR A 110 -3.87 16.02 -8.85
C TYR A 110 -4.75 14.92 -8.25
N TYR A 111 -5.13 14.00 -9.10
CA TYR A 111 -5.83 12.78 -8.75
C TYR A 111 -5.00 11.57 -9.17
N LYS A 112 -4.81 10.63 -8.23
CA LYS A 112 -4.04 9.41 -8.47
C LYS A 112 -4.76 8.21 -7.91
N GLN A 113 -4.78 7.12 -8.65
CA GLN A 113 -5.15 5.80 -8.16
C GLN A 113 -4.00 4.82 -8.32
N ASN A 114 -3.85 3.95 -7.36
CA ASN A 114 -2.94 2.82 -7.39
C ASN A 114 -3.70 1.56 -6.96
N LEU A 115 -3.69 0.56 -7.83
CA LEU A 115 -4.26 -0.76 -7.58
C LEU A 115 -3.12 -1.76 -7.46
N SER A 116 -3.09 -2.52 -6.38
CA SER A 116 -2.13 -3.58 -6.15
C SER A 116 -2.85 -4.86 -5.74
N ARG A 117 -2.60 -5.93 -6.46
CA ARG A 117 -3.11 -7.27 -6.15
C ARG A 117 -1.94 -8.18 -5.83
N ASP A 118 -2.01 -8.86 -4.71
CA ASP A 118 -1.07 -9.90 -4.30
C ASP A 118 -1.83 -11.21 -4.07
N TYR A 119 -1.37 -12.26 -4.70
CA TYR A 119 -1.92 -13.60 -4.60
C TYR A 119 -0.80 -14.57 -4.30
N THR A 120 -0.91 -15.29 -3.21
CA THR A 120 0.06 -16.29 -2.79
C THR A 120 -0.66 -17.63 -2.58
N LEU A 121 -0.13 -18.68 -3.20
CA LEU A 121 -0.56 -20.05 -3.00
C LEU A 121 0.65 -20.84 -2.49
N ASP A 122 0.47 -21.52 -1.37
CA ASP A 122 1.43 -22.42 -0.76
C ASP A 122 0.79 -23.79 -0.64
N ALA A 123 1.43 -24.81 -1.20
CA ALA A 123 0.94 -26.18 -1.14
C ALA A 123 2.09 -27.13 -0.83
N ASP A 124 1.92 -27.94 0.21
CA ASP A 124 2.88 -28.95 0.63
C ASP A 124 2.24 -30.33 0.75
N PHE A 125 3.07 -31.35 0.61
CA PHE A 125 2.70 -32.71 0.95
C PHE A 125 3.83 -33.39 1.70
N LEU A 126 3.47 -34.30 2.57
CA LEU A 126 4.39 -35.12 3.36
C LEU A 126 3.89 -36.54 3.43
N LEU A 127 4.66 -37.45 2.87
CA LEU A 127 4.45 -38.92 3.04
C LEU A 127 5.38 -39.41 4.14
N THR A 128 4.83 -40.01 5.17
CA THR A 128 5.58 -40.50 6.31
C THR A 128 5.34 -42.00 6.50
N ALA A 129 6.41 -42.75 6.44
CA ALA A 129 6.42 -44.16 6.85
C ALA A 129 7.02 -44.27 8.24
N HIS A 130 6.37 -45.02 9.12
CA HIS A 130 6.89 -45.30 10.46
C HIS A 130 6.81 -46.78 10.77
N LYS A 131 7.78 -47.25 11.50
CA LYS A 131 7.78 -48.63 12.03
C LYS A 131 8.33 -48.61 13.44
N ASP A 132 7.51 -49.13 14.35
CA ASP A 132 7.88 -49.29 15.74
C ASP A 132 8.38 -50.71 15.98
N TYR A 133 9.20 -50.87 17.01
CA TYR A 133 9.67 -52.16 17.48
C TYR A 133 10.50 -52.98 16.46
N ILE A 134 11.38 -52.27 15.72
CA ILE A 134 12.39 -52.97 14.92
C ILE A 134 13.40 -53.63 15.88
N PHE A 135 13.75 -54.88 15.64
CA PHE A 135 14.66 -55.67 16.49
C PHE A 135 14.24 -55.76 17.98
N GLY A 136 12.98 -56.09 18.22
CA GLY A 136 12.53 -56.42 19.59
C GLY A 136 12.42 -55.24 20.54
N SER A 137 11.90 -54.14 20.08
CA SER A 137 11.62 -52.87 20.83
C SER A 137 12.81 -51.93 21.04
N LEU A 138 13.94 -52.16 20.41
CA LEU A 138 15.13 -51.33 20.58
C LEU A 138 15.13 -50.09 19.67
N ILE A 139 14.42 -50.11 18.53
CA ILE A 139 14.51 -49.06 17.52
C ILE A 139 13.12 -48.75 16.95
N ASN A 140 12.77 -47.45 16.94
CA ASN A 140 11.66 -46.90 16.16
C ASN A 140 12.24 -46.16 14.97
N ALA A 141 11.75 -46.44 13.78
CA ALA A 141 12.20 -45.78 12.56
C ALA A 141 11.07 -44.94 11.95
N ARG A 142 11.41 -43.74 11.46
CA ARG A 142 10.53 -42.89 10.69
C ARG A 142 11.28 -42.36 9.48
N LEU A 143 10.65 -42.48 8.32
CA LEU A 143 11.13 -41.96 7.06
C LEU A 143 10.05 -41.04 6.49
N SER A 144 10.42 -39.84 6.13
CA SER A 144 9.47 -38.88 5.51
C SER A 144 10.01 -38.41 4.17
N PHE A 145 9.12 -38.30 3.20
CA PHE A 145 9.35 -37.72 1.89
C PHE A 145 8.26 -36.70 1.63
N GLY A 146 8.65 -35.49 1.22
CA GLY A 146 7.70 -34.39 0.97
C GLY A 146 8.21 -33.40 -0.02
N GLY A 147 7.33 -32.54 -0.41
CA GLY A 147 7.62 -31.40 -1.30
C GLY A 147 6.70 -30.24 -1.03
N GLU A 148 7.16 -29.07 -1.38
CA GLU A 148 6.44 -27.82 -1.26
C GLU A 148 6.45 -27.10 -2.60
N ARG A 149 5.36 -26.45 -2.94
CA ARG A 149 5.28 -25.52 -4.05
C ARG A 149 4.72 -24.21 -3.55
N TYR A 150 5.55 -23.19 -3.65
CA TYR A 150 5.18 -21.81 -3.40
C TYR A 150 4.95 -21.09 -4.73
N TYR A 151 3.83 -20.40 -4.85
CA TYR A 151 3.50 -19.56 -6.00
C TYR A 151 3.02 -18.22 -5.52
N ARG A 152 3.62 -17.13 -6.04
CA ARG A 152 3.20 -15.77 -5.78
C ARG A 152 3.03 -15.03 -7.09
N ASN A 153 1.93 -14.32 -7.20
CA ASN A 153 1.66 -13.42 -8.30
C ASN A 153 1.32 -12.04 -7.77
N MET A 154 2.11 -11.05 -8.16
CA MET A 154 1.88 -9.65 -7.83
C MET A 154 1.55 -8.89 -9.10
N TYR A 155 0.52 -8.09 -9.04
CA TYR A 155 0.11 -7.22 -10.13
C TYR A 155 -0.16 -5.84 -9.55
N GLY A 156 0.38 -4.81 -10.18
CA GLY A 156 0.15 -3.43 -9.80
C GLY A 156 -0.03 -2.53 -11.01
N MET A 157 -0.93 -1.59 -10.91
CA MET A 157 -1.08 -0.49 -11.86
C MET A 157 -1.39 0.80 -11.13
N TRP A 158 -0.97 1.90 -11.70
CA TRP A 158 -1.33 3.21 -11.21
C TRP A 158 -1.62 4.17 -12.36
N ALA A 159 -2.44 5.15 -12.06
CA ALA A 159 -2.77 6.23 -12.99
C ALA A 159 -2.81 7.55 -12.21
N SER A 160 -2.38 8.62 -12.85
CA SER A 160 -2.41 9.97 -12.30
C SER A 160 -2.83 10.96 -13.39
N THR A 161 -3.59 11.98 -13.00
CA THR A 161 -4.04 13.02 -13.93
C THR A 161 -2.97 14.06 -14.23
N GLY A 162 -1.94 14.20 -13.38
CA GLY A 162 -1.17 15.45 -13.35
C GLY A 162 -2.05 16.64 -12.90
N GLU A 163 -1.75 17.85 -13.36
CA GLU A 163 -2.53 19.04 -13.00
C GLU A 163 -3.93 19.04 -13.61
N TRP A 164 -4.88 19.61 -12.89
CA TRP A 164 -6.28 19.65 -13.29
C TRP A 164 -6.60 20.81 -14.23
N ALA A 165 -7.55 20.56 -15.13
CA ALA A 165 -8.20 21.62 -15.90
C ALA A 165 -9.29 22.35 -15.06
N PHE A 166 -10.00 21.60 -14.21
CA PHE A 166 -11.05 22.11 -13.34
C PHE A 166 -10.78 21.74 -11.89
N PRO A 167 -10.73 22.69 -10.95
CA PRO A 167 -10.50 22.41 -9.54
C PRO A 167 -11.52 21.43 -8.95
N ASP A 168 -11.04 20.59 -8.02
CA ASP A 168 -11.87 19.69 -7.21
C ASP A 168 -12.70 18.65 -7.97
N LEU A 169 -12.43 18.44 -9.27
CA LEU A 169 -13.04 17.38 -10.07
C LEU A 169 -12.10 16.17 -10.17
N TYR A 170 -12.27 15.19 -9.28
CA TYR A 170 -11.42 14.01 -9.15
C TYR A 170 -11.79 12.91 -10.16
N THR A 171 -11.36 13.09 -11.39
CA THR A 171 -11.54 12.13 -12.49
C THR A 171 -10.34 12.15 -13.43
N PHE A 172 -10.00 11.02 -14.03
CA PHE A 172 -8.89 10.91 -14.98
C PHE A 172 -9.09 11.70 -16.28
N TYR A 173 -10.29 12.15 -16.57
CA TYR A 173 -10.56 13.02 -17.71
C TYR A 173 -10.28 14.51 -17.43
N ASN A 174 -10.05 14.86 -16.16
CA ASN A 174 -9.78 16.23 -15.74
C ASN A 174 -8.28 16.51 -15.74
N TYR A 175 -7.72 16.86 -16.86
CA TYR A 175 -6.30 17.22 -16.99
C TYR A 175 -6.11 18.43 -17.90
N LEU A 176 -5.03 19.20 -17.68
CA LEU A 176 -4.65 20.29 -18.57
C LEU A 176 -4.04 19.73 -19.85
N SER A 177 -4.64 20.04 -21.00
CA SER A 177 -4.09 19.68 -22.30
C SER A 177 -2.88 20.57 -22.62
N GLY A 178 -1.71 19.96 -22.78
CA GLY A 178 -0.47 20.67 -23.16
C GLY A 178 0.79 20.20 -22.44
N GLY A 179 0.67 19.38 -21.42
CA GLY A 179 1.79 18.68 -20.77
C GLY A 179 1.94 17.24 -21.29
N SER A 180 3.05 16.63 -20.95
CA SER A 180 3.32 15.20 -21.18
C SER A 180 2.13 14.36 -20.71
N ASN A 181 1.77 13.34 -21.49
CA ASN A 181 0.66 12.43 -21.30
C ASN A 181 0.24 12.31 -19.81
N PRO A 182 -0.91 12.88 -19.42
CA PRO A 182 -1.28 13.04 -18.01
C PRO A 182 -1.63 11.71 -17.32
N ILE A 183 -1.84 10.65 -18.09
CA ILE A 183 -2.14 9.33 -17.56
C ILE A 183 -0.91 8.45 -17.73
N THR A 184 -0.18 8.25 -16.67
CA THR A 184 0.91 7.27 -16.65
C THR A 184 0.40 5.99 -16.02
N THR A 185 0.47 4.89 -16.77
CA THR A 185 0.14 3.56 -16.28
C THR A 185 1.39 2.72 -16.23
N ASN A 186 1.68 2.13 -15.07
CA ASN A 186 2.73 1.11 -14.93
C ASN A 186 2.09 -0.20 -14.51
N MET A 187 2.35 -1.23 -15.28
CA MET A 187 2.03 -2.61 -14.92
C MET A 187 3.32 -3.27 -14.46
N LEU A 188 3.31 -3.81 -13.25
CA LEU A 188 4.37 -4.68 -12.78
C LEU A 188 3.95 -6.10 -13.12
N PRO A 189 4.67 -6.82 -13.99
CA PRO A 189 4.41 -8.23 -14.21
C PRO A 189 4.69 -8.98 -12.91
N GLY A 190 3.78 -9.88 -12.54
CA GLY A 190 4.04 -10.82 -11.46
C GLY A 190 5.00 -11.89 -11.93
N GLU A 191 6.01 -12.18 -11.15
CA GLU A 191 6.80 -13.40 -11.23
C GLU A 191 6.22 -14.47 -10.31
#